data_0f2ba8c78d5d4c5d5d70afdb1e92373d
#
_entry.id   0f2ba8c78d5d4c5d5d70afdb1e92373d
#
_cell.length_a   1.000
_cell.length_b   1.000
_cell.length_c   1.000
_cell.angle_alpha   90.00
_cell.angle_beta   90.00
_cell.angle_gamma   90.00
#
_symmetry.space_group_name_H-M   'P 1'
#
loop_
_entity.id
_entity.type
_entity.pdbx_description
1 polymer ?
#
loop_
_entity_poly.entity_id
_entity_poly.type
_entity_poly.pdbx_seq_one_letter_code
_entity_poly.pdbx_strand_id
1 'polypeptide(L)'
;MKTKLTGILGIAVAASILVSDVNAKNIKVQASSKSGDWAHLFMTENYAPRLKAMTGGALSITVLPTKAVVPHRETIDAVANGILDGDLNAISYFAGRDPAFAMIGDLIAVWDTPEQLQTYCMHGGGKEILQKMYDTLKVTSGKIHVIGCSPYSREALVSKNKITTVAGLKGVKIRSPEGLAAEVFRLVGASPSSIPFSEVYTSLEKGIVDAADASAYVNNNASGMHKIAKFPIYPGIHSMANLQFIMNKKLFNKLSKDNQVALETWYIAAYTEMRRAADIEDKELVAKHKAGGDITVVDWAQEERDKFRKISVGAWENYAKKSPLAREALNSQLAFMKKMGML
;
A
#
# COMPACT_ATOMS: atom_id res chain seq x y z
N MET A 1 -29.40 68.99 47.66
CA MET A 1 -29.54 68.28 46.39
C MET A 1 -28.89 66.88 46.56
N LYS A 2 -29.70 65.83 46.59
CA LYS A 2 -29.18 64.44 46.78
C LYS A 2 -29.18 63.76 45.44
N THR A 3 -28.00 63.44 44.92
CA THR A 3 -27.79 62.72 43.66
C THR A 3 -27.80 61.20 43.95
N LYS A 4 -28.76 60.48 43.37
CA LYS A 4 -28.84 59.00 43.46
C LYS A 4 -27.91 58.38 42.40
N LEU A 5 -26.97 57.57 42.85
CA LEU A 5 -26.17 56.69 41.98
C LEU A 5 -26.95 55.38 41.73
N THR A 6 -27.31 55.14 40.50
CA THR A 6 -27.93 53.87 40.07
C THR A 6 -26.81 52.91 39.67
N GLY A 7 -26.63 51.83 40.46
CA GLY A 7 -25.68 50.78 40.13
C GLY A 7 -26.27 49.83 39.08
N ILE A 8 -25.52 49.63 37.97
CA ILE A 8 -25.80 48.63 36.94
C ILE A 8 -25.13 47.33 37.37
N LEU A 9 -25.95 46.35 37.71
CA LEU A 9 -25.50 44.98 38.01
C LEU A 9 -25.22 44.25 36.68
N GLY A 10 -23.95 44.13 36.30
CA GLY A 10 -23.54 43.32 35.16
C GLY A 10 -23.61 41.81 35.47
N ILE A 11 -24.51 41.10 34.81
CA ILE A 11 -24.58 39.63 34.87
C ILE A 11 -23.50 39.08 33.94
N ALA A 12 -22.40 38.59 34.54
CA ALA A 12 -21.39 37.85 33.82
C ALA A 12 -21.93 36.39 33.55
N VAL A 13 -22.34 36.12 32.33
CA VAL A 13 -22.65 34.76 31.89
C VAL A 13 -21.33 34.03 31.68
N ALA A 14 -20.92 33.22 32.65
CA ALA A 14 -19.85 32.27 32.52
C ALA A 14 -20.30 31.14 31.59
N ALA A 15 -19.92 31.19 30.32
CA ALA A 15 -20.08 30.05 29.42
C ALA A 15 -19.10 28.96 29.89
N SER A 16 -19.58 28.01 30.67
CA SER A 16 -18.88 26.77 30.98
C SER A 16 -18.74 25.97 29.67
N ILE A 17 -17.58 26.03 29.07
CA ILE A 17 -17.21 25.08 28.00
C ILE A 17 -17.15 23.72 28.68
N LEU A 18 -18.17 22.89 28.49
CA LEU A 18 -18.12 21.49 28.80
C LEU A 18 -17.08 20.86 27.86
N VAL A 19 -15.84 20.80 28.31
CA VAL A 19 -14.86 19.91 27.72
C VAL A 19 -15.35 18.50 28.04
N SER A 20 -16.12 17.91 27.12
CA SER A 20 -16.43 16.49 27.18
C SER A 20 -15.09 15.77 27.19
N ASP A 21 -14.82 14.96 28.19
CA ASP A 21 -13.71 14.00 28.19
C ASP A 21 -13.91 13.11 26.96
N VAL A 22 -13.25 13.48 25.87
CA VAL A 22 -13.20 12.67 24.66
C VAL A 22 -12.36 11.46 25.02
N ASN A 23 -13.03 10.34 25.26
CA ASN A 23 -12.37 9.07 25.56
C ASN A 23 -11.53 8.70 24.33
N ALA A 24 -10.26 9.16 24.33
CA ALA A 24 -9.34 9.03 23.20
C ALA A 24 -9.13 7.56 22.84
N LYS A 25 -9.51 7.18 21.61
CA LYS A 25 -9.31 5.81 21.12
C LYS A 25 -8.01 5.72 20.33
N ASN A 26 -7.09 4.87 20.81
CA ASN A 26 -5.91 4.50 20.04
C ASN A 26 -6.20 3.27 19.18
N ILE A 27 -6.01 3.38 17.87
CA ILE A 27 -6.20 2.32 16.88
C ILE A 27 -4.83 1.65 16.64
N LYS A 28 -4.72 0.37 16.95
CA LYS A 28 -3.49 -0.42 16.74
C LYS A 28 -3.59 -1.14 15.41
N VAL A 29 -2.73 -0.77 14.47
CA VAL A 29 -2.63 -1.40 13.15
C VAL A 29 -1.25 -1.99 12.94
N GLN A 30 -1.16 -3.12 12.21
CA GLN A 30 0.13 -3.67 11.80
C GLN A 30 0.34 -3.41 10.31
N ALA A 31 1.50 -2.88 9.95
CA ALA A 31 1.89 -2.60 8.58
C ALA A 31 2.73 -3.72 7.97
N SER A 32 2.92 -3.70 6.65
CA SER A 32 3.84 -4.61 5.94
C SER A 32 5.30 -4.18 5.97
N SER A 33 5.58 -2.92 6.33
CA SER A 33 6.93 -2.36 6.42
C SER A 33 7.65 -2.75 7.72
N LYS A 34 8.98 -2.80 7.69
CA LYS A 34 9.80 -2.99 8.89
C LYS A 34 9.91 -1.68 9.68
N SER A 35 10.22 -1.80 10.96
CA SER A 35 10.70 -0.65 11.75
C SER A 35 11.95 -0.04 11.09
N GLY A 36 11.95 1.27 10.91
CA GLY A 36 13.04 2.01 10.27
C GLY A 36 13.03 2.03 8.73
N ASP A 37 12.16 1.27 8.06
CA ASP A 37 11.93 1.46 6.61
C ASP A 37 11.37 2.87 6.34
N TRP A 38 11.76 3.47 5.21
CA TRP A 38 11.30 4.82 4.82
C TRP A 38 9.76 4.97 4.89
N ALA A 39 9.02 3.99 4.36
CA ALA A 39 7.56 4.02 4.38
C ALA A 39 6.98 3.90 5.80
N HIS A 40 7.64 3.14 6.70
CA HIS A 40 7.23 3.02 8.09
C HIS A 40 7.44 4.33 8.85
N LEU A 41 8.61 4.95 8.69
CA LEU A 41 8.93 6.24 9.29
C LEU A 41 7.98 7.33 8.80
N PHE A 42 7.70 7.37 7.48
CA PHE A 42 6.75 8.32 6.92
C PHE A 42 5.37 8.22 7.59
N MET A 43 4.86 7.01 7.79
CA MET A 43 3.56 6.80 8.44
C MET A 43 3.60 7.16 9.93
N THR A 44 4.62 6.74 10.67
CA THR A 44 4.70 6.93 12.12
C THR A 44 5.03 8.36 12.53
N GLU A 45 5.92 9.02 11.80
CA GLU A 45 6.41 10.35 12.16
C GLU A 45 5.60 11.48 11.53
N ASN A 46 5.15 11.30 10.27
CA ASN A 46 4.46 12.38 9.54
C ASN A 46 2.93 12.26 9.59
N TYR A 47 2.39 11.03 9.52
CA TYR A 47 0.95 10.87 9.32
C TYR A 47 0.18 10.38 10.54
N ALA A 48 0.71 9.51 11.38
CA ALA A 48 0.02 9.08 12.59
C ALA A 48 -0.35 10.25 13.52
N PRO A 49 0.51 11.28 13.74
CA PRO A 49 0.14 12.45 14.53
C PRO A 49 -1.00 13.28 13.93
N ARG A 50 -1.16 13.30 12.61
CA ARG A 50 -2.21 14.07 11.92
C ARG A 50 -3.60 13.55 12.22
N LEU A 51 -3.79 12.23 12.39
CA LEU A 51 -5.10 11.69 12.77
C LEU A 51 -5.58 12.25 14.10
N LYS A 52 -4.68 12.36 15.09
CA LYS A 52 -4.99 12.95 16.38
C LYS A 52 -5.39 14.43 16.23
N ALA A 53 -4.66 15.18 15.41
CA ALA A 53 -4.98 16.58 15.14
C ALA A 53 -6.34 16.73 14.41
N MET A 54 -6.60 15.93 13.36
CA MET A 54 -7.85 15.96 12.59
C MET A 54 -9.10 15.66 13.43
N THR A 55 -8.96 14.87 14.49
CA THR A 55 -10.08 14.43 15.33
C THR A 55 -10.15 15.15 16.68
N GLY A 56 -9.42 16.26 16.86
CA GLY A 56 -9.38 16.97 18.15
C GLY A 56 -8.93 16.09 19.32
N GLY A 57 -8.12 15.05 19.04
CA GLY A 57 -7.65 14.08 20.03
C GLY A 57 -8.55 12.86 20.25
N ALA A 58 -9.71 12.78 19.58
CA ALA A 58 -10.62 11.65 19.73
C ALA A 58 -10.05 10.33 19.22
N LEU A 59 -9.23 10.36 18.15
CA LEU A 59 -8.54 9.20 17.61
C LEU A 59 -7.03 9.43 17.61
N SER A 60 -6.29 8.36 17.84
CA SER A 60 -4.88 8.22 17.50
C SER A 60 -4.65 6.87 16.83
N ILE A 61 -3.53 6.72 16.14
CA ILE A 61 -3.16 5.47 15.49
C ILE A 61 -1.73 5.09 15.85
N THR A 62 -1.53 3.83 16.21
CA THR A 62 -0.21 3.24 16.39
C THR A 62 0.05 2.29 15.24
N VAL A 63 1.01 2.62 14.38
CA VAL A 63 1.41 1.80 13.24
C VAL A 63 2.56 0.90 13.68
N LEU A 64 2.24 -0.36 13.92
CA LEU A 64 3.20 -1.39 14.30
C LEU A 64 3.92 -1.93 13.05
N PRO A 65 5.22 -2.23 13.13
CA PRO A 65 5.93 -2.83 12.01
C PRO A 65 5.47 -4.26 11.74
N THR A 66 5.86 -4.78 10.59
CA THR A 66 5.55 -6.16 10.20
C THR A 66 6.04 -7.16 11.26
N LYS A 67 5.26 -8.21 11.50
CA LYS A 67 5.54 -9.28 12.49
C LYS A 67 5.57 -8.81 13.97
N ALA A 68 5.14 -7.60 14.28
CA ALA A 68 5.11 -7.11 15.66
C ALA A 68 4.07 -7.85 16.53
N VAL A 69 2.97 -8.28 15.93
CA VAL A 69 1.89 -9.02 16.63
C VAL A 69 1.71 -10.41 16.04
N VAL A 70 1.54 -10.48 14.71
CA VAL A 70 1.35 -11.74 13.97
C VAL A 70 2.17 -11.72 12.67
N PRO A 71 2.45 -12.88 12.05
CA PRO A 71 3.00 -12.95 10.69
C PRO A 71 2.14 -12.15 9.70
N HIS A 72 2.76 -11.54 8.69
CA HIS A 72 2.08 -10.63 7.75
C HIS A 72 0.87 -11.25 7.02
N ARG A 73 0.84 -12.58 6.83
CA ARG A 73 -0.29 -13.30 6.19
C ARG A 73 -1.44 -13.62 7.13
N GLU A 74 -1.26 -13.38 8.43
CA GLU A 74 -2.25 -13.66 9.47
C GLU A 74 -2.95 -12.39 9.98
N THR A 75 -2.55 -11.22 9.48
CA THR A 75 -3.09 -9.94 9.96
C THR A 75 -4.60 -9.82 9.74
N ILE A 76 -5.14 -10.33 8.62
CA ILE A 76 -6.59 -10.30 8.37
C ILE A 76 -7.37 -11.16 9.38
N ASP A 77 -6.82 -12.30 9.81
CA ASP A 77 -7.41 -13.13 10.85
C ASP A 77 -7.34 -12.43 12.22
N ALA A 78 -6.21 -11.79 12.50
CA ALA A 78 -6.01 -11.01 13.72
C ALA A 78 -6.99 -9.84 13.83
N VAL A 79 -7.23 -9.12 12.72
CA VAL A 79 -8.23 -8.04 12.65
C VAL A 79 -9.64 -8.60 12.81
N ALA A 80 -9.99 -9.68 12.12
CA ALA A 80 -11.31 -10.31 12.21
C ALA A 80 -11.64 -10.78 13.64
N ASN A 81 -10.62 -11.22 14.39
CA ASN A 81 -10.76 -11.70 15.75
C ASN A 81 -10.52 -10.61 16.83
N GLY A 82 -10.22 -9.37 16.44
CA GLY A 82 -10.01 -8.23 17.36
C GLY A 82 -8.67 -8.25 18.11
N ILE A 83 -7.68 -9.02 17.66
CA ILE A 83 -6.29 -9.01 18.17
C ILE A 83 -5.59 -7.73 17.70
N LEU A 84 -5.83 -7.33 16.46
CA LEU A 84 -5.48 -6.04 15.88
C LEU A 84 -6.76 -5.23 15.63
N ASP A 85 -6.68 -3.91 15.78
CA ASP A 85 -7.79 -3.02 15.42
C ASP A 85 -7.89 -2.85 13.91
N GLY A 86 -6.76 -2.94 13.20
CA GLY A 86 -6.68 -2.84 11.74
C GLY A 86 -5.36 -3.32 11.15
N ASP A 87 -5.25 -3.20 9.83
CA ASP A 87 -4.13 -3.69 9.03
C ASP A 87 -3.83 -2.69 7.89
N LEU A 88 -2.56 -2.33 7.73
CA LEU A 88 -2.01 -1.52 6.63
C LEU A 88 -1.04 -2.39 5.83
N ASN A 89 -1.56 -3.33 5.03
CA ASN A 89 -0.76 -4.38 4.40
C ASN A 89 -0.94 -4.43 2.89
N ALA A 90 0.01 -5.06 2.18
CA ALA A 90 -0.13 -5.31 0.76
C ALA A 90 -1.21 -6.38 0.51
N ILE A 91 -2.19 -6.05 -0.31
CA ILE A 91 -3.35 -6.90 -0.59
C ILE A 91 -2.90 -8.24 -1.21
N SER A 92 -1.89 -8.23 -2.08
CA SER A 92 -1.37 -9.41 -2.76
C SER A 92 -0.84 -10.50 -1.80
N TYR A 93 -0.46 -10.16 -0.57
CA TYR A 93 -0.01 -11.15 0.42
C TYR A 93 -1.10 -12.14 0.85
N PHE A 94 -2.34 -11.85 0.54
CA PHE A 94 -3.48 -12.74 0.83
C PHE A 94 -3.93 -13.57 -0.38
N ALA A 95 -3.15 -13.59 -1.47
CA ALA A 95 -3.44 -14.36 -2.68
C ALA A 95 -3.64 -15.86 -2.42
N GLY A 96 -3.03 -16.39 -1.35
CA GLY A 96 -3.27 -17.77 -0.89
C GLY A 96 -4.65 -18.02 -0.28
N ARG A 97 -5.40 -16.96 0.09
CA ARG A 97 -6.80 -17.07 0.57
C ARG A 97 -7.79 -17.11 -0.58
N ASP A 98 -7.59 -16.26 -1.58
CA ASP A 98 -8.29 -16.27 -2.86
C ASP A 98 -7.42 -15.54 -3.91
N PRO A 99 -7.32 -16.05 -5.15
CA PRO A 99 -6.60 -15.38 -6.24
C PRO A 99 -7.01 -13.93 -6.51
N ALA A 100 -8.23 -13.52 -6.15
CA ALA A 100 -8.71 -12.15 -6.29
C ALA A 100 -7.83 -11.13 -5.54
N PHE A 101 -7.22 -11.53 -4.42
CA PHE A 101 -6.30 -10.64 -3.68
C PHE A 101 -5.06 -10.28 -4.50
N ALA A 102 -4.56 -11.18 -5.34
CA ALA A 102 -3.49 -10.84 -6.26
C ALA A 102 -3.96 -9.90 -7.38
N MET A 103 -5.20 -10.08 -7.87
CA MET A 103 -5.74 -9.24 -8.94
C MET A 103 -5.96 -7.79 -8.49
N ILE A 104 -6.48 -7.57 -7.28
CA ILE A 104 -6.67 -6.22 -6.71
C ILE A 104 -5.37 -5.67 -6.14
N GLY A 105 -4.52 -6.54 -5.61
CA GLY A 105 -3.29 -6.15 -4.92
C GLY A 105 -2.18 -5.71 -5.86
N ASP A 106 -2.11 -6.30 -7.06
CA ASP A 106 -1.09 -5.96 -8.03
C ASP A 106 -1.45 -6.54 -9.41
N LEU A 107 -2.26 -5.82 -10.17
CA LEU A 107 -2.49 -6.15 -11.59
C LEU A 107 -1.28 -5.67 -12.38
N ILE A 108 -0.26 -6.49 -12.38
CA ILE A 108 1.09 -6.16 -12.86
C ILE A 108 1.10 -5.58 -14.28
N ALA A 109 1.80 -4.47 -14.48
CA ALA A 109 1.96 -3.75 -15.74
C ALA A 109 0.67 -3.17 -16.37
N VAL A 110 -0.45 -3.09 -15.61
CA VAL A 110 -1.70 -2.54 -16.16
C VAL A 110 -1.77 -1.02 -16.04
N TRP A 111 -1.49 -0.50 -14.87
CA TRP A 111 -1.63 0.92 -14.56
C TRP A 111 -0.40 1.71 -15.02
N ASP A 112 -0.61 2.86 -15.66
CA ASP A 112 0.49 3.74 -16.06
C ASP A 112 0.96 4.61 -14.89
N THR A 113 0.04 4.99 -14.01
CA THR A 113 0.37 5.82 -12.83
C THR A 113 -0.31 5.31 -11.56
N PRO A 114 0.30 5.54 -10.40
CA PRO A 114 -0.34 5.23 -9.12
C PRO A 114 -1.66 5.99 -8.90
N GLU A 115 -1.81 7.20 -9.47
CA GLU A 115 -3.05 7.98 -9.43
C GLU A 115 -4.22 7.24 -10.08
N GLN A 116 -3.97 6.57 -11.20
CA GLN A 116 -5.01 5.77 -11.89
C GLN A 116 -5.51 4.64 -10.99
N LEU A 117 -4.59 3.91 -10.34
CA LEU A 117 -4.95 2.84 -9.42
C LEU A 117 -5.67 3.39 -8.17
N GLN A 118 -5.22 4.52 -7.61
CA GLN A 118 -5.93 5.15 -6.49
C GLN A 118 -7.34 5.60 -6.91
N THR A 119 -7.49 6.16 -8.10
CA THR A 119 -8.80 6.56 -8.65
C THR A 119 -9.72 5.35 -8.81
N TYR A 120 -9.20 4.22 -9.29
CA TYR A 120 -9.94 2.96 -9.33
C TYR A 120 -10.40 2.53 -7.92
N CYS A 121 -9.50 2.56 -6.94
CA CYS A 121 -9.82 2.23 -5.56
C CYS A 121 -10.94 3.12 -4.96
N MET A 122 -10.92 4.41 -5.27
CA MET A 122 -11.85 5.39 -4.69
C MET A 122 -13.17 5.52 -5.44
N HIS A 123 -13.15 5.38 -6.77
CA HIS A 123 -14.27 5.74 -7.65
C HIS A 123 -14.57 4.69 -8.74
N GLY A 124 -13.75 3.66 -8.84
CA GLY A 124 -13.83 2.64 -9.89
C GLY A 124 -14.36 1.28 -9.44
N GLY A 125 -14.73 1.15 -8.16
CA GLY A 125 -15.23 -0.11 -7.60
C GLY A 125 -14.18 -0.94 -6.85
N GLY A 126 -12.93 -0.44 -6.72
CA GLY A 126 -11.86 -1.20 -6.07
C GLY A 126 -12.10 -1.46 -4.58
N LYS A 127 -12.59 -0.46 -3.83
CA LYS A 127 -12.96 -0.59 -2.41
C LYS A 127 -14.11 -1.60 -2.23
N GLU A 128 -15.11 -1.52 -3.11
CA GLU A 128 -16.30 -2.39 -3.08
C GLU A 128 -15.95 -3.84 -3.37
N ILE A 129 -15.11 -4.10 -4.37
CA ILE A 129 -14.60 -5.44 -4.69
C ILE A 129 -13.79 -6.00 -3.51
N LEU A 130 -12.91 -5.20 -2.92
CA LEU A 130 -12.12 -5.61 -1.76
C LEU A 130 -13.01 -5.94 -0.56
N GLN A 131 -14.06 -5.15 -0.29
CA GLN A 131 -15.04 -5.46 0.76
C GLN A 131 -15.76 -6.78 0.48
N LYS A 132 -16.22 -6.99 -0.76
CA LYS A 132 -16.86 -8.25 -1.18
C LYS A 132 -15.95 -9.46 -0.99
N MET A 133 -14.65 -9.32 -1.30
CA MET A 133 -13.68 -10.39 -1.08
C MET A 133 -13.62 -10.78 0.39
N TYR A 134 -13.56 -9.81 1.31
CA TYR A 134 -13.58 -10.07 2.75
C TYR A 134 -14.90 -10.66 3.24
N ASP A 135 -16.02 -10.24 2.69
CA ASP A 135 -17.35 -10.76 3.04
C ASP A 135 -17.58 -12.19 2.52
N THR A 136 -16.83 -12.62 1.50
CA THR A 136 -16.92 -13.98 0.92
C THR A 136 -16.07 -15.00 1.69
N LEU A 137 -14.94 -14.57 2.28
CA LEU A 137 -14.08 -15.45 3.07
C LEU A 137 -14.73 -15.79 4.42
N LYS A 138 -14.95 -17.07 4.70
CA LYS A 138 -15.60 -17.55 5.94
C LYS A 138 -15.02 -16.95 7.23
N VAL A 139 -13.70 -16.77 7.29
CA VAL A 139 -13.00 -16.25 8.48
C VAL A 139 -13.28 -14.78 8.72
N THR A 140 -13.42 -13.99 7.67
CA THR A 140 -13.53 -12.52 7.72
C THR A 140 -14.94 -12.00 7.48
N SER A 141 -15.86 -12.87 7.00
CA SER A 141 -17.23 -12.48 6.64
C SER A 141 -17.96 -11.78 7.80
N GLY A 142 -18.45 -10.58 7.51
CA GLY A 142 -19.15 -9.73 8.48
C GLY A 142 -18.28 -9.15 9.59
N LYS A 143 -16.95 -9.40 9.61
CA LYS A 143 -16.03 -8.98 10.68
C LYS A 143 -15.08 -7.87 10.28
N ILE A 144 -14.86 -7.66 8.98
CA ILE A 144 -13.95 -6.67 8.42
C ILE A 144 -14.75 -5.51 7.81
N HIS A 145 -14.24 -4.30 8.01
CA HIS A 145 -14.62 -3.11 7.29
C HIS A 145 -13.41 -2.60 6.50
N VAL A 146 -13.58 -2.41 5.19
CA VAL A 146 -12.55 -1.85 4.32
C VAL A 146 -12.62 -0.33 4.37
N ILE A 147 -11.60 0.31 4.94
CA ILE A 147 -11.43 1.77 4.91
C ILE A 147 -11.09 2.21 3.48
N GLY A 148 -10.15 1.51 2.84
CA GLY A 148 -9.77 1.78 1.47
C GLY A 148 -8.66 0.88 0.95
N CYS A 149 -8.31 1.10 -0.32
CA CYS A 149 -7.09 0.63 -0.95
C CYS A 149 -6.38 1.79 -1.65
N SER A 150 -5.05 1.75 -1.72
CA SER A 150 -4.26 2.79 -2.38
C SER A 150 -2.84 2.29 -2.65
N PRO A 151 -2.25 2.55 -3.82
CA PRO A 151 -0.83 2.36 -4.02
C PRO A 151 -0.06 3.46 -3.28
N TYR A 152 1.14 3.13 -2.77
CA TYR A 152 1.99 4.16 -2.20
C TYR A 152 3.07 4.66 -3.16
N SER A 153 3.48 3.88 -4.15
CA SER A 153 4.38 4.30 -5.24
C SER A 153 4.35 3.31 -6.40
N ARG A 154 5.09 3.65 -7.48
CA ARG A 154 5.52 2.66 -8.48
C ARG A 154 6.74 1.94 -7.92
N GLU A 155 6.76 0.62 -7.97
CA GLU A 155 7.88 -0.17 -7.49
C GLU A 155 9.05 -0.18 -8.50
N ALA A 156 10.27 -0.07 -7.98
CA ALA A 156 11.50 -0.21 -8.72
C ALA A 156 12.05 -1.62 -8.52
N LEU A 157 12.36 -2.31 -9.61
CA LEU A 157 13.03 -3.61 -9.53
C LEU A 157 14.51 -3.41 -9.17
N VAL A 158 15.03 -4.16 -8.23
CA VAL A 158 16.46 -4.18 -7.89
C VAL A 158 17.12 -5.44 -8.44
N SER A 159 18.35 -5.33 -8.97
CA SER A 159 19.06 -6.47 -9.56
C SER A 159 20.56 -6.40 -9.31
N LYS A 160 21.17 -7.56 -9.12
CA LYS A 160 22.63 -7.72 -9.11
C LYS A 160 23.23 -7.69 -10.51
N ASN A 161 22.41 -7.98 -11.52
CA ASN A 161 22.82 -8.05 -12.91
C ASN A 161 22.14 -6.93 -13.72
N LYS A 162 22.83 -6.42 -14.74
CA LYS A 162 22.27 -5.42 -15.64
C LYS A 162 21.25 -6.07 -16.57
N ILE A 163 19.95 -5.86 -16.29
CA ILE A 163 18.83 -6.39 -17.07
C ILE A 163 18.18 -5.25 -17.83
N THR A 164 18.31 -5.22 -19.15
CA THR A 164 17.81 -4.12 -20.01
C THR A 164 16.65 -4.53 -20.91
N THR A 165 16.30 -5.82 -20.94
CA THR A 165 15.26 -6.38 -21.83
C THR A 165 14.44 -7.44 -21.12
N VAL A 166 13.26 -7.75 -21.65
CA VAL A 166 12.44 -8.89 -21.18
C VAL A 166 13.22 -10.21 -21.28
N ALA A 167 13.96 -10.41 -22.37
CA ALA A 167 14.78 -11.61 -22.56
C ALA A 167 15.88 -11.76 -21.49
N GLY A 168 16.39 -10.65 -20.97
CA GLY A 168 17.37 -10.64 -19.89
C GLY A 168 16.84 -11.15 -18.54
N LEU A 169 15.53 -11.31 -18.38
CA LEU A 169 14.92 -11.93 -17.20
C LEU A 169 15.02 -13.47 -17.22
N LYS A 170 15.33 -14.08 -18.36
CA LYS A 170 15.40 -15.55 -18.45
C LYS A 170 16.45 -16.13 -17.50
N GLY A 171 16.02 -17.07 -16.66
CA GLY A 171 16.87 -17.75 -15.67
C GLY A 171 17.19 -16.92 -14.42
N VAL A 172 16.78 -15.66 -14.34
CA VAL A 172 17.02 -14.82 -13.16
C VAL A 172 16.22 -15.36 -11.97
N LYS A 173 16.88 -15.63 -10.87
CA LYS A 173 16.23 -15.89 -9.58
C LYS A 173 15.71 -14.59 -9.04
N ILE A 174 14.38 -14.40 -9.07
CA ILE A 174 13.75 -13.13 -8.71
C ILE A 174 12.77 -13.29 -7.55
N ARG A 175 12.86 -12.40 -6.58
CA ARG A 175 11.81 -12.26 -5.60
C ARG A 175 10.61 -11.56 -6.21
N SER A 176 9.42 -12.08 -5.95
CA SER A 176 8.17 -11.40 -6.23
C SER A 176 7.20 -11.51 -5.04
N PRO A 177 6.15 -10.67 -4.97
CA PRO A 177 4.99 -11.00 -4.14
C PRO A 177 4.34 -12.29 -4.64
N GLU A 178 3.40 -12.81 -3.85
CA GLU A 178 2.64 -14.00 -4.22
C GLU A 178 1.65 -13.72 -5.37
N GLY A 179 1.27 -14.78 -6.04
CA GLY A 179 0.17 -14.76 -6.98
C GLY A 179 0.56 -14.32 -8.39
N LEU A 180 -0.10 -13.30 -8.90
CA LEU A 180 -0.01 -12.91 -10.31
C LEU A 180 1.40 -12.43 -10.72
N ALA A 181 2.08 -11.68 -9.87
CA ALA A 181 3.43 -11.20 -10.15
C ALA A 181 4.41 -12.37 -10.39
N ALA A 182 4.37 -13.39 -9.54
CA ALA A 182 5.17 -14.59 -9.73
C ALA A 182 4.83 -15.32 -11.04
N GLU A 183 3.56 -15.34 -11.46
CA GLU A 183 3.13 -15.93 -12.73
C GLU A 183 3.72 -15.17 -13.93
N VAL A 184 3.65 -13.85 -13.93
CA VAL A 184 4.22 -13.01 -15.01
C VAL A 184 5.73 -13.22 -15.12
N PHE A 185 6.46 -13.19 -13.99
CA PHE A 185 7.91 -13.45 -14.02
C PHE A 185 8.24 -14.85 -14.53
N ARG A 186 7.41 -15.85 -14.23
CA ARG A 186 7.60 -17.20 -14.78
C ARG A 186 7.39 -17.24 -16.29
N LEU A 187 6.40 -16.50 -16.81
CA LEU A 187 6.13 -16.44 -18.25
C LEU A 187 7.25 -15.76 -19.04
N VAL A 188 7.99 -14.84 -18.46
CA VAL A 188 9.19 -14.25 -19.09
C VAL A 188 10.45 -15.08 -18.86
N GLY A 189 10.31 -16.27 -18.29
CA GLY A 189 11.40 -17.25 -18.12
C GLY A 189 12.26 -17.05 -16.88
N ALA A 190 11.90 -16.15 -15.97
CA ALA A 190 12.55 -16.01 -14.68
C ALA A 190 12.18 -17.14 -13.71
N SER A 191 12.91 -17.28 -12.62
CA SER A 191 12.66 -18.23 -11.52
C SER A 191 12.18 -17.46 -10.27
N PRO A 192 10.86 -17.17 -10.15
CA PRO A 192 10.35 -16.37 -9.05
C PRO A 192 10.26 -17.17 -7.75
N SER A 193 10.56 -16.49 -6.65
CA SER A 193 10.36 -16.95 -5.28
C SER A 193 9.50 -15.95 -4.52
N SER A 194 8.41 -16.41 -3.91
CA SER A 194 7.51 -15.57 -3.13
C SER A 194 8.07 -15.35 -1.73
N ILE A 195 8.67 -14.19 -1.53
CA ILE A 195 9.37 -13.78 -0.31
C ILE A 195 8.74 -12.46 0.18
N PRO A 196 8.39 -12.31 1.47
CA PRO A 196 7.88 -11.06 2.00
C PRO A 196 8.93 -9.94 1.89
N PHE A 197 8.48 -8.69 1.69
CA PHE A 197 9.39 -7.54 1.52
C PHE A 197 10.43 -7.46 2.65
N SER A 198 10.02 -7.76 3.89
CA SER A 198 10.91 -7.74 5.06
C SER A 198 12.11 -8.68 4.98
N GLU A 199 12.14 -9.63 4.06
CA GLU A 199 13.21 -10.63 3.90
C GLU A 199 14.02 -10.45 2.61
N VAL A 200 13.68 -9.44 1.79
CA VAL A 200 14.30 -9.23 0.47
C VAL A 200 15.79 -8.91 0.59
N TYR A 201 16.18 -7.99 1.48
CA TYR A 201 17.58 -7.64 1.70
C TYR A 201 18.43 -8.89 1.99
N THR A 202 18.02 -9.68 2.99
CA THR A 202 18.73 -10.90 3.39
C THR A 202 18.77 -11.95 2.29
N SER A 203 17.68 -12.05 1.50
CA SER A 203 17.61 -12.99 0.37
C SER A 203 18.53 -12.60 -0.77
N LEU A 204 18.67 -11.31 -1.06
CA LEU A 204 19.68 -10.78 -1.99
C LEU A 204 21.08 -11.02 -1.44
N GLU A 205 21.35 -10.65 -0.18
CA GLU A 205 22.66 -10.80 0.45
C GLU A 205 23.16 -12.25 0.40
N LYS A 206 22.30 -13.21 0.74
CA LYS A 206 22.63 -14.65 0.76
C LYS A 206 22.60 -15.31 -0.64
N GLY A 207 22.27 -14.60 -1.71
CA GLY A 207 22.20 -15.16 -3.06
C GLY A 207 21.03 -16.13 -3.31
N ILE A 208 20.02 -16.11 -2.44
CA ILE A 208 18.75 -16.85 -2.65
C ILE A 208 18.07 -16.33 -3.90
N VAL A 209 18.11 -15.00 -4.10
CA VAL A 209 17.65 -14.32 -5.31
C VAL A 209 18.73 -13.37 -5.85
N ASP A 210 18.69 -13.10 -7.14
CA ASP A 210 19.59 -12.20 -7.84
C ASP A 210 18.93 -10.86 -8.16
N ALA A 211 17.61 -10.84 -8.17
CA ALA A 211 16.80 -9.64 -8.37
C ALA A 211 15.57 -9.67 -7.46
N ALA A 212 14.92 -8.53 -7.30
CA ALA A 212 13.67 -8.44 -6.59
C ALA A 212 12.76 -7.37 -7.21
N ASP A 213 11.52 -7.75 -7.46
CA ASP A 213 10.38 -6.87 -7.48
C ASP A 213 10.24 -6.33 -6.06
N ALA A 214 10.36 -5.03 -5.88
CA ALA A 214 10.51 -4.44 -4.56
C ALA A 214 9.74 -3.12 -4.47
N SER A 215 10.10 -2.26 -3.56
CA SER A 215 9.41 -1.05 -3.18
C SER A 215 9.79 0.15 -4.06
N ALA A 216 9.39 1.38 -3.67
CA ALA A 216 9.91 2.62 -4.23
C ALA A 216 11.44 2.64 -4.22
N TYR A 217 12.05 3.34 -5.16
CA TYR A 217 13.51 3.41 -5.29
C TYR A 217 14.18 3.90 -3.99
N VAL A 218 13.62 4.95 -3.39
CA VAL A 218 14.11 5.51 -2.12
C VAL A 218 14.01 4.50 -0.99
N ASN A 219 12.90 3.76 -0.89
CA ASN A 219 12.72 2.76 0.16
C ASN A 219 13.65 1.55 -0.03
N ASN A 220 13.89 1.12 -1.26
CA ASN A 220 14.87 0.08 -1.57
C ASN A 220 16.29 0.49 -1.18
N ASN A 221 16.64 1.75 -1.43
CA ASN A 221 17.93 2.31 -1.01
C ASN A 221 18.06 2.39 0.51
N ALA A 222 17.05 2.94 1.20
CA ALA A 222 17.02 3.04 2.67
C ALA A 222 17.10 1.67 3.34
N SER A 223 16.46 0.64 2.74
CA SER A 223 16.56 -0.75 3.18
C SER A 223 17.89 -1.43 2.83
N GLY A 224 18.85 -0.71 2.24
CA GLY A 224 20.18 -1.20 1.92
C GLY A 224 20.28 -2.07 0.66
N MET A 225 19.20 -2.27 -0.08
CA MET A 225 19.19 -3.18 -1.25
C MET A 225 20.17 -2.74 -2.35
N HIS A 226 20.32 -1.43 -2.58
CA HIS A 226 21.27 -0.91 -3.58
C HIS A 226 22.74 -1.13 -3.21
N LYS A 227 23.06 -1.47 -1.95
CA LYS A 227 24.43 -1.87 -1.57
C LYS A 227 24.81 -3.22 -2.17
N ILE A 228 23.84 -4.08 -2.46
CA ILE A 228 24.01 -5.45 -2.95
C ILE A 228 23.61 -5.56 -4.42
N ALA A 229 22.46 -5.02 -4.80
CA ALA A 229 21.89 -5.04 -6.14
C ALA A 229 22.16 -3.70 -6.83
N LYS A 230 23.29 -3.65 -7.58
CA LYS A 230 23.88 -2.43 -8.15
C LYS A 230 23.23 -1.94 -9.45
N PHE A 231 22.24 -2.68 -9.97
CA PHE A 231 21.55 -2.37 -11.23
C PHE A 231 20.06 -2.23 -11.02
N PRO A 232 19.60 -1.25 -10.22
CA PRO A 232 18.17 -0.98 -10.07
C PRO A 232 17.57 -0.52 -11.40
N ILE A 233 16.32 -0.95 -11.68
CA ILE A 233 15.56 -0.55 -12.86
C ILE A 233 14.60 0.56 -12.47
N TYR A 234 14.78 1.75 -13.03
CA TYR A 234 13.95 2.92 -12.79
C TYR A 234 13.78 3.76 -14.07
N PRO A 235 12.57 4.23 -14.41
CA PRO A 235 11.29 3.96 -13.73
C PRO A 235 10.93 2.47 -13.69
N GLY A 236 10.13 2.08 -12.68
CA GLY A 236 9.66 0.70 -12.57
C GLY A 236 8.89 0.23 -13.82
N ILE A 237 9.02 -1.05 -14.15
CA ILE A 237 8.48 -1.64 -15.37
C ILE A 237 7.20 -2.45 -15.14
N HIS A 238 6.85 -2.75 -13.89
CA HIS A 238 6.00 -3.88 -13.60
C HIS A 238 4.88 -3.58 -12.60
N SER A 239 5.14 -3.07 -11.43
CA SER A 239 4.22 -3.19 -10.31
C SER A 239 3.88 -1.84 -9.67
N MET A 240 2.66 -1.76 -9.17
CA MET A 240 2.17 -0.72 -8.26
C MET A 240 1.39 -1.43 -7.17
N ALA A 241 2.10 -1.91 -6.14
CA ALA A 241 1.48 -2.64 -5.06
C ALA A 241 0.38 -1.82 -4.39
N ASN A 242 -0.81 -2.40 -4.34
CA ASN A 242 -1.98 -1.80 -3.71
C ASN A 242 -2.02 -2.22 -2.25
N LEU A 243 -2.00 -1.26 -1.36
CA LEU A 243 -2.11 -1.48 0.06
C LEU A 243 -3.54 -1.25 0.50
N GLN A 244 -3.95 -2.00 1.50
CA GLN A 244 -5.25 -1.83 2.13
C GLN A 244 -5.15 -1.11 3.46
N PHE A 245 -6.25 -0.51 3.86
CA PHE A 245 -6.56 -0.27 5.25
C PHE A 245 -7.88 -0.95 5.57
N ILE A 246 -7.81 -1.96 6.40
CA ILE A 246 -8.98 -2.67 6.92
C ILE A 246 -9.04 -2.52 8.44
N MET A 247 -10.24 -2.58 8.97
CA MET A 247 -10.48 -2.51 10.41
C MET A 247 -11.43 -3.61 10.88
N ASN A 248 -11.34 -3.94 12.18
CA ASN A 248 -12.39 -4.72 12.83
C ASN A 248 -13.72 -3.97 12.74
N LYS A 249 -14.73 -4.60 12.12
CA LYS A 249 -16.03 -3.97 11.82
C LYS A 249 -16.78 -3.50 13.06
N LYS A 250 -16.69 -4.27 14.16
CA LYS A 250 -17.34 -3.88 15.43
C LYS A 250 -16.71 -2.62 16.01
N LEU A 251 -15.38 -2.50 15.89
CA LEU A 251 -14.66 -1.31 16.34
C LEU A 251 -15.02 -0.11 15.47
N PHE A 252 -14.94 -0.25 14.13
CA PHE A 252 -15.28 0.82 13.20
C PHE A 252 -16.70 1.36 13.43
N ASN A 253 -17.69 0.47 13.61
CA ASN A 253 -19.08 0.84 13.84
C ASN A 253 -19.34 1.56 15.18
N LYS A 254 -18.41 1.48 16.14
CA LYS A 254 -18.47 2.23 17.41
C LYS A 254 -17.94 3.65 17.31
N LEU A 255 -17.22 3.98 16.23
CA LEU A 255 -16.73 5.33 15.99
C LEU A 255 -17.91 6.24 15.60
N SER A 256 -17.84 7.52 16.00
CA SER A 256 -18.77 8.53 15.48
C SER A 256 -18.63 8.65 13.95
N LYS A 257 -19.66 9.17 13.28
CA LYS A 257 -19.61 9.40 11.83
C LYS A 257 -18.44 10.31 11.43
N ASP A 258 -18.20 11.36 12.20
CA ASP A 258 -17.10 12.29 11.96
C ASP A 258 -15.74 11.58 12.05
N ASN A 259 -15.57 10.71 13.06
CA ASN A 259 -14.36 9.92 13.22
C ASN A 259 -14.18 8.85 12.13
N GLN A 260 -15.26 8.26 11.62
CA GLN A 260 -15.23 7.35 10.46
C GLN A 260 -14.75 8.11 9.22
N VAL A 261 -15.32 9.28 8.92
CA VAL A 261 -14.93 10.14 7.80
C VAL A 261 -13.49 10.62 7.96
N ALA A 262 -13.10 11.06 9.14
CA ALA A 262 -11.72 11.50 9.41
C ALA A 262 -10.69 10.38 9.14
N LEU A 263 -11.02 9.15 9.52
CA LEU A 263 -10.14 8.00 9.32
C LEU A 263 -9.99 7.62 7.83
N GLU A 264 -11.10 7.65 7.07
CA GLU A 264 -11.07 7.43 5.61
C GLU A 264 -10.26 8.53 4.91
N THR A 265 -10.50 9.79 5.26
CA THR A 265 -9.78 10.95 4.71
C THR A 265 -8.29 10.88 5.05
N TRP A 266 -7.97 10.55 6.30
CA TRP A 266 -6.60 10.38 6.76
C TRP A 266 -5.86 9.33 5.93
N TYR A 267 -6.48 8.18 5.68
CA TYR A 267 -5.86 7.11 4.91
C TYR A 267 -5.55 7.53 3.48
N ILE A 268 -6.51 8.16 2.80
CA ILE A 268 -6.33 8.63 1.43
C ILE A 268 -5.21 9.68 1.37
N ALA A 269 -5.23 10.65 2.29
CA ALA A 269 -4.21 11.68 2.36
C ALA A 269 -2.82 11.10 2.65
N ALA A 270 -2.72 10.15 3.59
CA ALA A 270 -1.47 9.51 3.97
C ALA A 270 -0.77 8.86 2.77
N TYR A 271 -1.50 8.04 2.01
CA TYR A 271 -0.91 7.35 0.86
C TYR A 271 -0.67 8.28 -0.33
N THR A 272 -1.51 9.30 -0.52
CA THR A 272 -1.29 10.32 -1.55
C THR A 272 -0.01 11.12 -1.29
N GLU A 273 0.20 11.58 -0.06
CA GLU A 273 1.40 12.35 0.30
C GLU A 273 2.64 11.47 0.36
N MET A 274 2.54 10.23 0.86
CA MET A 274 3.64 9.27 0.84
C MET A 274 4.13 9.04 -0.59
N ARG A 275 3.21 8.86 -1.54
CA ARG A 275 3.55 8.66 -2.96
C ARG A 275 4.25 9.87 -3.56
N ARG A 276 3.76 11.09 -3.26
CA ARG A 276 4.39 12.33 -3.74
C ARG A 276 5.79 12.53 -3.17
N ALA A 277 5.96 12.26 -1.88
CA ALA A 277 7.27 12.31 -1.24
C ALA A 277 8.22 11.28 -1.86
N ALA A 278 7.77 10.03 -2.04
CA ALA A 278 8.56 8.99 -2.67
C ALA A 278 8.96 9.35 -4.11
N ASP A 279 8.07 9.94 -4.92
CA ASP A 279 8.38 10.34 -6.30
C ASP A 279 9.44 11.44 -6.38
N ILE A 280 9.40 12.39 -5.45
CA ILE A 280 10.42 13.46 -5.35
C ILE A 280 11.77 12.86 -4.95
N GLU A 281 11.80 12.12 -3.85
CA GLU A 281 13.04 11.53 -3.33
C GLU A 281 13.63 10.47 -4.28
N ASP A 282 12.78 9.68 -4.98
CA ASP A 282 13.21 8.75 -6.02
C ASP A 282 13.97 9.47 -7.12
N LYS A 283 13.43 10.58 -7.64
CA LYS A 283 14.04 11.37 -8.72
C LYS A 283 15.36 12.00 -8.29
N GLU A 284 15.42 12.57 -7.09
CA GLU A 284 16.65 13.15 -6.53
C GLU A 284 17.74 12.07 -6.36
N LEU A 285 17.38 10.92 -5.80
CA LEU A 285 18.31 9.83 -5.57
C LEU A 285 18.78 9.19 -6.87
N VAL A 286 17.89 9.02 -7.86
CA VAL A 286 18.23 8.53 -9.19
C VAL A 286 19.19 9.49 -9.89
N ALA A 287 18.95 10.80 -9.82
CA ALA A 287 19.87 11.81 -10.37
C ALA A 287 21.26 11.70 -9.73
N LYS A 288 21.33 11.56 -8.41
CA LYS A 288 22.57 11.36 -7.67
C LYS A 288 23.30 10.10 -8.12
N HIS A 289 22.61 8.96 -8.27
CA HIS A 289 23.24 7.71 -8.72
C HIS A 289 23.68 7.76 -10.19
N LYS A 290 22.94 8.48 -11.06
CA LYS A 290 23.35 8.71 -12.45
C LYS A 290 24.56 9.63 -12.58
N ALA A 291 24.75 10.57 -11.65
CA ALA A 291 25.89 11.49 -11.65
C ALA A 291 27.22 10.83 -11.26
N GLY A 292 27.20 9.66 -10.63
CA GLY A 292 28.41 8.90 -10.27
C GLY A 292 28.16 7.91 -9.14
N GLY A 293 29.16 7.04 -8.93
CA GLY A 293 29.14 6.02 -7.90
C GLY A 293 29.10 4.60 -8.46
N ASP A 294 28.82 3.64 -7.59
CA ASP A 294 28.85 2.22 -7.88
C ASP A 294 27.47 1.61 -8.25
N ILE A 295 26.44 2.47 -8.39
CA ILE A 295 25.10 2.09 -8.78
C ILE A 295 24.83 2.53 -10.22
N THR A 296 24.46 1.59 -11.07
CA THR A 296 24.08 1.86 -12.46
C THR A 296 22.57 1.77 -12.59
N VAL A 297 21.89 2.91 -12.65
CA VAL A 297 20.45 2.96 -12.89
C VAL A 297 20.15 2.48 -14.31
N VAL A 298 19.32 1.45 -14.42
CA VAL A 298 18.90 0.88 -15.70
C VAL A 298 17.53 1.45 -16.06
N ASP A 299 17.40 1.95 -17.28
CA ASP A 299 16.12 2.35 -17.87
C ASP A 299 15.83 1.44 -19.07
N TRP A 300 14.60 0.91 -19.12
CA TRP A 300 14.20 0.06 -20.23
C TRP A 300 13.66 0.90 -21.38
N ALA A 301 14.01 0.51 -22.62
CA ALA A 301 13.38 1.07 -23.81
C ALA A 301 11.86 0.82 -23.79
N GLN A 302 11.07 1.71 -24.40
CA GLN A 302 9.62 1.63 -24.40
C GLN A 302 9.13 0.32 -25.02
N GLU A 303 9.79 -0.16 -26.08
CA GLU A 303 9.47 -1.42 -26.76
C GLU A 303 9.55 -2.64 -25.81
N GLU A 304 10.50 -2.64 -24.90
CA GLU A 304 10.65 -3.72 -23.92
C GLU A 304 9.57 -3.63 -22.83
N ARG A 305 9.17 -2.41 -22.42
CA ARG A 305 8.02 -2.18 -21.53
C ARG A 305 6.72 -2.69 -22.15
N ASP A 306 6.50 -2.41 -23.43
CA ASP A 306 5.31 -2.84 -24.17
C ASP A 306 5.27 -4.36 -24.33
N LYS A 307 6.42 -5.00 -24.60
CA LYS A 307 6.54 -6.48 -24.61
C LYS A 307 6.18 -7.09 -23.27
N PHE A 308 6.71 -6.52 -22.18
CA PHE A 308 6.41 -7.00 -20.83
C PHE A 308 4.91 -6.87 -20.50
N ARG A 309 4.29 -5.71 -20.81
CA ARG A 309 2.85 -5.48 -20.67
C ARG A 309 2.04 -6.51 -21.46
N LYS A 310 2.37 -6.75 -22.71
CA LYS A 310 1.67 -7.74 -23.55
C LYS A 310 1.68 -9.15 -22.97
N ILE A 311 2.81 -9.56 -22.39
CA ILE A 311 2.93 -10.85 -21.70
C ILE A 311 2.07 -10.85 -20.44
N SER A 312 2.07 -9.76 -19.67
CA SER A 312 1.31 -9.62 -18.43
C SER A 312 -0.20 -9.72 -18.67
N VAL A 313 -0.72 -9.15 -19.76
CA VAL A 313 -2.15 -9.25 -20.15
C VAL A 313 -2.59 -10.71 -20.30
N GLY A 314 -1.79 -11.54 -20.95
CA GLY A 314 -2.06 -12.97 -21.07
C GLY A 314 -2.11 -13.68 -19.71
N ALA A 315 -1.26 -13.27 -18.78
CA ALA A 315 -1.25 -13.80 -17.43
C ALA A 315 -2.51 -13.41 -16.64
N TRP A 316 -3.01 -12.18 -16.78
CA TRP A 316 -4.23 -11.73 -16.07
C TRP A 316 -5.41 -12.64 -16.40
N GLU A 317 -5.63 -12.90 -17.69
CA GLU A 317 -6.72 -13.74 -18.17
C GLU A 317 -6.62 -15.18 -17.62
N ASN A 318 -5.43 -15.76 -17.62
CA ASN A 318 -5.20 -17.11 -17.10
C ASN A 318 -5.34 -17.14 -15.57
N TYR A 319 -4.84 -16.13 -14.89
CA TYR A 319 -4.92 -16.05 -13.42
C TYR A 319 -6.37 -15.86 -12.94
N ALA A 320 -7.15 -15.05 -13.64
CA ALA A 320 -8.55 -14.80 -13.34
C ALA A 320 -9.45 -16.05 -13.43
N LYS A 321 -9.02 -17.10 -14.14
CA LYS A 321 -9.75 -18.39 -14.19
C LYS A 321 -9.69 -19.18 -12.88
N LYS A 322 -8.79 -18.81 -11.95
CA LYS A 322 -8.53 -19.57 -10.72
C LYS A 322 -9.65 -19.43 -9.68
N SER A 323 -10.43 -18.33 -9.71
CA SER A 323 -11.63 -18.17 -8.87
C SER A 323 -12.66 -17.24 -9.52
N PRO A 324 -13.96 -17.37 -9.19
CA PRO A 324 -14.99 -16.44 -9.64
C PRO A 324 -14.71 -14.98 -9.20
N LEU A 325 -14.21 -14.78 -7.97
CA LEU A 325 -13.83 -13.46 -7.45
C LEU A 325 -12.65 -12.86 -8.20
N ALA A 326 -11.64 -13.67 -8.58
CA ALA A 326 -10.53 -13.20 -9.39
C ALA A 326 -11.00 -12.70 -10.78
N ARG A 327 -11.93 -13.43 -11.39
CA ARG A 327 -12.57 -13.01 -12.66
C ARG A 327 -13.33 -11.69 -12.47
N GLU A 328 -14.12 -11.57 -11.41
CA GLU A 328 -14.87 -10.35 -11.12
C GLU A 328 -13.91 -9.16 -10.86
N ALA A 329 -12.85 -9.38 -10.10
CA ALA A 329 -11.83 -8.37 -9.82
C ALA A 329 -11.14 -7.88 -11.11
N LEU A 330 -10.79 -8.77 -12.04
CA LEU A 330 -10.25 -8.39 -13.35
C LEU A 330 -11.28 -7.60 -14.15
N ASN A 331 -12.49 -8.09 -14.27
CA ASN A 331 -13.55 -7.44 -15.06
C ASN A 331 -13.85 -6.04 -14.55
N SER A 332 -13.86 -5.82 -13.22
CA SER A 332 -14.05 -4.51 -12.61
C SER A 332 -12.96 -3.52 -13.02
N GLN A 333 -11.69 -3.94 -12.97
CA GLN A 333 -10.57 -3.07 -13.37
C GLN A 333 -10.62 -2.75 -14.88
N LEU A 334 -10.83 -3.76 -15.73
CA LEU A 334 -10.92 -3.56 -17.18
C LEU A 334 -12.10 -2.65 -17.58
N ALA A 335 -13.27 -2.79 -16.92
CA ALA A 335 -14.42 -1.93 -17.14
C ALA A 335 -14.13 -0.47 -16.77
N PHE A 336 -13.43 -0.24 -15.65
CA PHE A 336 -13.01 1.08 -15.24
C PHE A 336 -11.99 1.67 -16.22
N MET A 337 -10.97 0.91 -16.63
CA MET A 337 -9.99 1.35 -17.62
C MET A 337 -10.62 1.75 -18.94
N LYS A 338 -11.58 0.94 -19.44
CA LYS A 338 -12.36 1.27 -20.64
C LYS A 338 -13.15 2.57 -20.47
N LYS A 339 -13.80 2.77 -19.31
CA LYS A 339 -14.51 4.01 -18.97
C LYS A 339 -13.59 5.24 -18.99
N MET A 340 -12.33 5.05 -18.62
CA MET A 340 -11.31 6.11 -18.56
C MET A 340 -10.55 6.30 -19.90
N GLY A 341 -10.90 5.55 -20.95
CA GLY A 341 -10.24 5.62 -22.26
C GLY A 341 -8.81 5.09 -22.27
N MET A 342 -8.49 4.17 -21.37
CA MET A 342 -7.17 3.55 -21.24
C MET A 342 -7.06 2.23 -22.04
N LEU A 343 -8.18 1.69 -22.48
CA LEU A 343 -8.34 0.49 -23.31
C LEU A 343 -9.26 0.77 -24.48
#